data_a034e87227777d9c3f0473d74c32076b
#
_entry.id   a034e87227777d9c3f0473d74c32076b
#
_cell.length_a   1.000
_cell.length_b   1.000
_cell.length_c   1.000
_cell.angle_alpha   90.00
_cell.angle_beta   90.00
_cell.angle_gamma   90.00
#
_symmetry.space_group_name_H-M   'P 1'
#
loop_
_entity.id
_entity.type
_entity.pdbx_description
1 polymer ?
#
loop_
_entity_poly.entity_id
_entity_poly.type
_entity_poly.pdbx_seq_one_letter_code
_entity_poly.pdbx_strand_id
1 'polypeptide(L)'
;YLQSLSSMLPALVLAPKAGETVLDMAAAPGGKTTQMAALSGGKALITACEKNAIRADRLQFNLTRQGARAVNIMRQDARLLDSLFKFDKILLDAPCSGSGTLLLEDGEPQRRMTADWLAKTATTQKVLLQKALSLLPKKHEMVYSTCSVLQMENEDIVQSAVSMGICEVVPIEHPFLTDVPLLPTKVAGVVCVKPDERFEGFFVAKLRRK
;
A
#
# COMPACT_ATOMS: atom_id res chain seq x y z
N TYR A 1 -4.05 6.25 16.98
CA TYR A 1 -4.87 5.71 15.90
C TYR A 1 -4.89 4.18 16.00
N LEU A 2 -6.08 3.59 16.07
CA LEU A 2 -6.23 2.13 16.04
C LEU A 2 -6.08 1.65 14.60
N GLN A 3 -5.22 0.66 14.39
CA GLN A 3 -4.91 0.07 13.10
C GLN A 3 -4.77 -1.43 13.27
N SER A 4 -5.25 -2.24 12.30
CA SER A 4 -5.03 -3.68 12.34
C SER A 4 -3.54 -4.00 12.21
N LEU A 5 -3.10 -5.10 12.82
CA LEU A 5 -1.70 -5.52 12.79
C LEU A 5 -1.20 -5.71 11.36
N SER A 6 -2.02 -6.33 10.49
CA SER A 6 -1.69 -6.52 9.08
C SER A 6 -1.52 -5.19 8.33
N SER A 7 -2.39 -4.21 8.59
CA SER A 7 -2.33 -2.88 7.97
C SER A 7 -1.08 -2.08 8.37
N MET A 8 -0.40 -2.44 9.45
CA MET A 8 0.84 -1.80 9.88
C MET A 8 2.07 -2.27 9.07
N LEU A 9 2.03 -3.45 8.46
CA LEU A 9 3.17 -4.06 7.78
C LEU A 9 3.75 -3.20 6.63
N PRO A 10 2.95 -2.60 5.73
CA PRO A 10 3.48 -1.82 4.62
C PRO A 10 4.37 -0.65 5.06
N ALA A 11 3.99 0.08 6.09
CA ALA A 11 4.78 1.20 6.59
C ALA A 11 6.08 0.72 7.27
N LEU A 12 6.04 -0.41 7.99
CA LEU A 12 7.23 -1.04 8.57
C LEU A 12 8.20 -1.51 7.49
N VAL A 13 7.69 -2.15 6.43
CA VAL A 13 8.51 -2.64 5.30
C VAL A 13 9.12 -1.47 4.50
N LEU A 14 8.36 -0.39 4.30
CA LEU A 14 8.87 0.82 3.61
C LEU A 14 9.94 1.53 4.44
N ALA A 15 9.77 1.57 5.76
CA ALA A 15 10.71 2.13 6.73
C ALA A 15 11.26 3.51 6.32
N PRO A 16 10.41 4.55 6.22
CA PRO A 16 10.85 5.88 5.82
C PRO A 16 11.83 6.48 6.84
N LYS A 17 12.83 7.20 6.35
CA LYS A 17 13.86 7.84 7.17
C LYS A 17 13.69 9.36 7.20
N ALA A 18 14.31 9.99 8.17
CA ALA A 18 14.39 11.44 8.26
C ALA A 18 15.01 12.05 6.98
N GLY A 19 14.38 13.08 6.43
CA GLY A 19 14.81 13.80 5.24
C GLY A 19 14.38 13.16 3.91
N GLU A 20 13.86 11.93 3.91
CA GLU A 20 13.34 11.31 2.68
C GLU A 20 12.02 11.96 2.25
N THR A 21 11.84 12.08 0.94
CA THR A 21 10.55 12.41 0.32
C THR A 21 9.75 11.13 0.09
N VAL A 22 8.53 11.09 0.63
CA VAL A 22 7.68 9.89 0.60
C VAL A 22 6.33 10.21 -0.02
N LEU A 23 5.87 9.36 -0.95
CA LEU A 23 4.52 9.44 -1.49
C LEU A 23 3.64 8.31 -0.93
N ASP A 24 2.49 8.67 -0.38
CA ASP A 24 1.38 7.76 -0.08
C ASP A 24 0.30 7.96 -1.15
N MET A 25 0.11 6.99 -2.04
CA MET A 25 -0.71 7.17 -3.26
C MET A 25 -2.22 7.00 -3.03
N ALA A 26 -2.64 6.41 -1.91
CA ALA A 26 -4.04 6.18 -1.56
C ALA A 26 -4.23 6.29 -0.04
N ALA A 27 -3.91 7.48 0.49
CA ALA A 27 -3.57 7.69 1.88
C ALA A 27 -4.73 7.56 2.87
N ALA A 28 -5.96 7.89 2.45
CA ALA A 28 -7.08 7.91 3.39
C ALA A 28 -7.47 6.49 3.89
N PRO A 29 -7.77 6.36 5.18
CA PRO A 29 -8.04 7.41 6.17
C PRO A 29 -6.81 7.95 6.92
N GLY A 30 -5.56 7.51 6.63
CA GLY A 30 -4.33 8.09 7.16
C GLY A 30 -3.56 7.23 8.16
N GLY A 31 -3.98 6.00 8.41
CA GLY A 31 -3.29 5.10 9.38
C GLY A 31 -1.84 4.82 8.96
N LYS A 32 -1.60 4.45 7.70
CA LYS A 32 -0.25 4.19 7.20
C LYS A 32 0.57 5.48 7.09
N THR A 33 -0.06 6.58 6.66
CA THR A 33 0.58 7.90 6.59
C THR A 33 1.07 8.37 7.96
N THR A 34 0.23 8.28 9.00
CA THR A 34 0.61 8.67 10.37
C THR A 34 1.69 7.76 10.95
N GLN A 35 1.63 6.46 10.63
CA GLN A 35 2.66 5.51 11.02
C GLN A 35 4.01 5.83 10.35
N MET A 36 4.03 6.14 9.05
CA MET A 36 5.24 6.56 8.34
C MET A 36 5.83 7.84 8.92
N ALA A 37 4.98 8.81 9.26
CA ALA A 37 5.41 10.03 9.94
C ALA A 37 6.06 9.71 11.29
N ALA A 38 5.46 8.83 12.09
CA ALA A 38 6.01 8.41 13.38
C ALA A 38 7.35 7.67 13.24
N LEU A 39 7.46 6.72 12.30
CA LEU A 39 8.68 5.93 12.04
C LEU A 39 9.86 6.83 11.65
N SER A 40 9.62 7.91 10.92
CA SER A 40 10.65 8.88 10.54
C SER A 40 10.94 9.96 11.62
N GLY A 41 10.32 9.84 12.79
CA GLY A 41 10.41 10.85 13.86
C GLY A 41 9.79 12.20 13.45
N GLY A 42 8.81 12.19 12.55
CA GLY A 42 8.18 13.40 11.99
C GLY A 42 9.07 14.19 11.02
N LYS A 43 10.14 13.58 10.52
CA LYS A 43 11.18 14.27 9.70
C LYS A 43 11.20 13.86 8.23
N ALA A 44 10.42 12.86 7.80
CA ALA A 44 10.18 12.60 6.39
C ALA A 44 9.19 13.61 5.81
N LEU A 45 9.40 14.01 4.56
CA LEU A 45 8.50 14.90 3.82
C LEU A 45 7.46 14.04 3.09
N ILE A 46 6.29 13.85 3.68
CA ILE A 46 5.27 12.95 3.16
C ILE A 46 4.26 13.73 2.31
N THR A 47 4.05 13.27 1.08
CA THR A 47 2.92 13.68 0.23
C THR A 47 1.87 12.58 0.26
N ALA A 48 0.66 12.91 0.70
CA ALA A 48 -0.45 11.97 0.85
C ALA A 48 -1.55 12.30 -0.16
N CYS A 49 -1.79 11.41 -1.14
CA CYS A 49 -2.81 11.58 -2.17
C CYS A 49 -4.12 10.91 -1.77
N GLU A 50 -5.23 11.63 -1.94
CA GLU A 50 -6.58 11.08 -1.86
C GLU A 50 -7.51 11.86 -2.80
N LYS A 51 -8.16 11.14 -3.73
CA LYS A 51 -9.04 11.78 -4.73
C LYS A 51 -10.44 12.10 -4.23
N ASN A 52 -10.92 11.35 -3.23
CA ASN A 52 -12.25 11.56 -2.68
C ASN A 52 -12.20 12.64 -1.59
N ALA A 53 -12.98 13.71 -1.75
CA ALA A 53 -12.96 14.85 -0.84
C ALA A 53 -13.29 14.47 0.60
N ILE A 54 -14.34 13.65 0.81
CA ILE A 54 -14.77 13.23 2.16
C ILE A 54 -13.67 12.38 2.82
N ARG A 55 -13.02 11.49 2.07
CA ARG A 55 -11.91 10.69 2.60
C ARG A 55 -10.67 11.55 2.87
N ALA A 56 -10.41 12.57 2.04
CA ALA A 56 -9.33 13.52 2.26
C ALA A 56 -9.54 14.36 3.53
N ASP A 57 -10.79 14.73 3.85
CA ASP A 57 -11.12 15.40 5.10
C ASP A 57 -10.88 14.51 6.32
N ARG A 58 -11.22 13.22 6.23
CA ARG A 58 -10.88 12.23 7.27
C ARG A 58 -9.37 12.05 7.43
N LEU A 59 -8.63 12.01 6.32
CA LEU A 59 -7.18 11.99 6.33
C LEU A 59 -6.62 13.21 7.07
N GLN A 60 -7.05 14.41 6.70
CA GLN A 60 -6.62 15.65 7.37
C GLN A 60 -6.91 15.64 8.86
N PHE A 61 -8.13 15.22 9.26
CA PHE A 61 -8.50 15.10 10.65
C PHE A 61 -7.58 14.15 11.42
N ASN A 62 -7.31 12.97 10.86
CA ASN A 62 -6.46 11.96 11.51
C ASN A 62 -5.00 12.43 11.62
N LEU A 63 -4.46 13.05 10.57
CA LEU A 63 -3.10 13.61 10.59
C LEU A 63 -2.96 14.68 11.66
N THR A 64 -3.92 15.61 11.76
CA THR A 64 -3.94 16.65 12.78
C THR A 64 -4.01 16.06 14.18
N ARG A 65 -4.93 15.10 14.39
CA ARG A 65 -5.11 14.44 15.69
C ARG A 65 -3.87 13.67 16.14
N GLN A 66 -3.10 13.10 15.21
CA GLN A 66 -1.87 12.35 15.50
C GLN A 66 -0.61 13.23 15.50
N GLY A 67 -0.75 14.53 15.25
CA GLY A 67 0.39 15.45 15.24
C GLY A 67 1.35 15.25 14.05
N ALA A 68 0.91 14.63 12.96
CA ALA A 68 1.69 14.40 11.75
C ALA A 68 1.78 15.69 10.91
N ARG A 69 2.66 16.61 11.31
CA ARG A 69 2.73 17.98 10.75
C ARG A 69 3.47 18.08 9.41
N ALA A 70 4.41 17.17 9.14
CA ALA A 70 5.22 17.18 7.91
C ALA A 70 4.56 16.37 6.78
N VAL A 71 3.22 16.43 6.68
CA VAL A 71 2.44 15.74 5.66
C VAL A 71 1.68 16.77 4.81
N ASN A 72 1.94 16.76 3.51
CA ASN A 72 1.19 17.54 2.53
C ASN A 72 0.09 16.68 1.91
N ILE A 73 -1.17 17.13 1.97
CA ILE A 73 -2.30 16.42 1.36
C ILE A 73 -2.55 16.96 -0.04
N MET A 74 -2.51 16.06 -1.03
CA MET A 74 -2.90 16.34 -2.41
C MET A 74 -4.26 15.69 -2.70
N ARG A 75 -5.30 16.54 -2.84
CA ARG A 75 -6.68 16.12 -3.13
C ARG A 75 -6.86 15.84 -4.61
N GLN A 76 -6.18 14.82 -5.11
CA GLN A 76 -6.24 14.42 -6.50
C GLN A 76 -6.01 12.92 -6.69
N ASP A 77 -6.33 12.44 -7.87
CA ASP A 77 -6.02 11.06 -8.26
C ASP A 77 -4.50 10.93 -8.49
N ALA A 78 -3.86 10.03 -7.76
CA ALA A 78 -2.42 9.81 -7.87
C ALA A 78 -1.96 9.38 -9.28
N ARG A 79 -2.86 8.85 -10.11
CA ARG A 79 -2.57 8.54 -11.52
C ARG A 79 -2.28 9.79 -12.35
N LEU A 80 -2.80 10.95 -11.92
CA LEU A 80 -2.66 12.25 -12.59
C LEU A 80 -1.49 13.09 -12.06
N LEU A 81 -0.71 12.59 -11.11
CA LEU A 81 0.50 13.28 -10.65
C LEU A 81 1.44 13.55 -11.83
N ASP A 82 2.05 14.74 -11.87
CA ASP A 82 3.02 15.07 -12.89
C ASP A 82 4.21 14.08 -12.82
N SER A 83 4.69 13.64 -13.98
CA SER A 83 5.84 12.73 -14.11
C SER A 83 7.18 13.35 -13.69
N LEU A 84 7.23 14.67 -13.53
CA LEU A 84 8.39 15.40 -13.00
C LEU A 84 8.57 15.19 -11.49
N PHE A 85 7.51 14.86 -10.75
CA PHE A 85 7.65 14.49 -9.35
C PHE A 85 8.53 13.25 -9.21
N LYS A 86 9.43 13.29 -8.22
CA LYS A 86 10.24 12.14 -7.80
C LYS A 86 10.18 12.02 -6.28
N PHE A 87 10.12 10.78 -5.82
CA PHE A 87 10.06 10.46 -4.39
C PHE A 87 11.11 9.40 -4.06
N ASP A 88 11.77 9.53 -2.91
CA ASP A 88 12.74 8.54 -2.44
C ASP A 88 12.08 7.21 -2.11
N LYS A 89 10.84 7.28 -1.59
CA LYS A 89 10.03 6.11 -1.28
C LYS A 89 8.57 6.31 -1.66
N ILE A 90 7.89 5.23 -2.05
CA ILE A 90 6.46 5.27 -2.40
C ILE A 90 5.74 4.13 -1.68
N LEU A 91 4.62 4.46 -1.03
CA LEU A 91 3.62 3.50 -0.58
C LEU A 91 2.44 3.52 -1.54
N LEU A 92 2.11 2.36 -2.09
CA LEU A 92 0.87 2.13 -2.81
C LEU A 92 0.07 1.05 -2.07
N ASP A 93 -0.73 1.48 -1.09
CA ASP A 93 -1.77 0.64 -0.50
C ASP A 93 -2.98 0.68 -1.43
N ALA A 94 -3.02 -0.24 -2.39
CA ALA A 94 -3.87 -0.13 -3.56
C ALA A 94 -5.35 -0.41 -3.22
N PRO A 95 -6.29 0.31 -3.84
CA PRO A 95 -7.70 -0.05 -3.74
C PRO A 95 -7.89 -1.48 -4.26
N CYS A 96 -8.61 -2.30 -3.50
CA CYS A 96 -8.78 -3.73 -3.75
C CYS A 96 -10.17 -4.21 -3.33
N SER A 97 -10.41 -5.50 -3.47
CA SER A 97 -11.67 -6.15 -3.07
C SER A 97 -11.93 -6.11 -1.56
N GLY A 98 -10.86 -6.03 -0.76
CA GLY A 98 -10.97 -6.20 0.68
C GLY A 98 -11.20 -7.66 1.10
N SER A 99 -10.92 -8.63 0.23
CA SER A 99 -11.20 -10.06 0.50
C SER A 99 -10.52 -10.60 1.77
N GLY A 100 -9.42 -9.97 2.20
CA GLY A 100 -8.73 -10.35 3.43
C GLY A 100 -9.38 -9.85 4.72
N THR A 101 -10.37 -8.95 4.62
CA THR A 101 -11.08 -8.35 5.76
C THR A 101 -12.51 -8.83 5.90
N LEU A 102 -12.92 -9.80 5.07
CA LEU A 102 -14.29 -10.32 5.08
C LEU A 102 -14.50 -11.25 6.27
N LEU A 103 -15.55 -10.99 7.04
CA LEU A 103 -16.11 -11.92 7.98
C LEU A 103 -17.16 -12.76 7.25
N LEU A 104 -17.01 -14.09 7.28
CA LEU A 104 -17.86 -15.02 6.52
C LEU A 104 -19.25 -15.24 7.14
N GLU A 105 -19.55 -14.60 8.27
CA GLU A 105 -20.76 -14.86 9.06
C GLU A 105 -22.06 -14.36 8.42
N ASP A 106 -22.02 -13.40 7.48
CA ASP A 106 -23.24 -12.69 7.06
C ASP A 106 -23.66 -12.82 5.59
N GLY A 107 -23.12 -13.73 4.81
CA GLY A 107 -23.61 -14.02 3.43
C GLY A 107 -23.63 -12.86 2.41
N GLU A 108 -23.42 -11.61 2.84
CA GLU A 108 -23.52 -10.38 2.04
C GLU A 108 -22.27 -10.03 1.20
N PRO A 109 -21.02 -10.41 1.58
CA PRO A 109 -19.82 -9.98 0.85
C PRO A 109 -19.76 -10.49 -0.58
N GLN A 110 -20.32 -11.66 -0.85
CA GLN A 110 -20.21 -12.32 -2.18
C GLN A 110 -20.95 -11.55 -3.28
N ARG A 111 -21.98 -10.77 -2.97
CA ARG A 111 -22.71 -9.99 -3.98
C ARG A 111 -21.91 -8.85 -4.61
N ARG A 112 -20.84 -8.36 -3.96
CA ARG A 112 -20.03 -7.25 -4.43
C ARG A 112 -18.79 -7.67 -5.21
N MET A 113 -18.38 -8.93 -5.14
CA MET A 113 -17.18 -9.45 -5.80
C MET A 113 -17.51 -10.18 -7.10
N THR A 114 -18.03 -9.45 -8.08
CA THR A 114 -18.20 -10.02 -9.42
C THR A 114 -16.86 -10.10 -10.15
N ALA A 115 -16.73 -11.07 -11.07
CA ALA A 115 -15.53 -11.23 -11.90
C ALA A 115 -15.17 -9.93 -12.65
N ASP A 116 -16.18 -9.24 -13.21
CA ASP A 116 -15.99 -7.96 -13.91
C ASP A 116 -15.48 -6.85 -12.99
N TRP A 117 -15.99 -6.78 -11.77
CA TRP A 117 -15.54 -5.80 -10.81
C TRP A 117 -14.10 -6.07 -10.37
N LEU A 118 -13.74 -7.31 -10.09
CA LEU A 118 -12.38 -7.72 -9.76
C LEU A 118 -11.41 -7.42 -10.91
N ALA A 119 -11.78 -7.70 -12.15
CA ALA A 119 -10.96 -7.39 -13.33
C ALA A 119 -10.71 -5.88 -13.49
N LYS A 120 -11.74 -5.04 -13.26
CA LYS A 120 -11.61 -3.58 -13.27
C LYS A 120 -10.70 -3.07 -12.14
N THR A 121 -10.81 -3.68 -10.96
CA THR A 121 -9.96 -3.33 -9.81
C THR A 121 -8.51 -3.69 -10.10
N ALA A 122 -8.23 -4.90 -10.58
CA ALA A 122 -6.90 -5.34 -10.99
C ALA A 122 -6.29 -4.43 -12.09
N THR A 123 -7.09 -4.00 -13.06
CA THR A 123 -6.66 -3.03 -14.08
C THR A 123 -6.26 -1.70 -13.45
N THR A 124 -7.05 -1.19 -12.51
CA THR A 124 -6.74 0.05 -11.77
C THR A 124 -5.44 -0.08 -10.97
N GLN A 125 -5.22 -1.22 -10.31
CA GLN A 125 -4.01 -1.51 -9.55
C GLN A 125 -2.77 -1.53 -10.45
N LYS A 126 -2.84 -2.16 -11.64
CA LYS A 126 -1.75 -2.13 -12.63
C LYS A 126 -1.36 -0.72 -13.04
N VAL A 127 -2.35 0.12 -13.35
CA VAL A 127 -2.13 1.52 -13.72
C VAL A 127 -1.49 2.31 -12.58
N LEU A 128 -1.96 2.13 -11.34
CA LEU A 128 -1.40 2.77 -10.16
C LEU A 128 0.05 2.33 -9.90
N LEU A 129 0.33 1.02 -10.02
CA LEU A 129 1.69 0.50 -9.82
C LEU A 129 2.66 1.02 -10.88
N GLN A 130 2.25 1.05 -12.16
CA GLN A 130 3.06 1.62 -13.24
C GLN A 130 3.34 3.11 -12.98
N LYS A 131 2.32 3.86 -12.53
CA LYS A 131 2.48 5.27 -12.16
C LYS A 131 3.45 5.42 -11.00
N ALA A 132 3.31 4.64 -9.93
CA ALA A 132 4.24 4.64 -8.79
C ALA A 132 5.69 4.44 -9.26
N LEU A 133 5.92 3.40 -10.05
CA LEU A 133 7.26 3.09 -10.58
C LEU A 133 7.81 4.22 -11.47
N SER A 134 6.98 4.96 -12.19
CA SER A 134 7.41 6.12 -13.00
C SER A 134 7.87 7.31 -12.15
N LEU A 135 7.31 7.47 -10.95
CA LEU A 135 7.64 8.54 -10.00
C LEU A 135 8.81 8.18 -9.07
N LEU A 136 9.22 6.92 -9.06
CA LEU A 136 10.32 6.42 -8.25
C LEU A 136 11.64 6.53 -9.05
N PRO A 137 12.73 7.12 -8.55
CA PRO A 137 14.02 7.09 -9.21
C PRO A 137 14.58 5.67 -9.33
N LYS A 138 15.51 5.42 -10.27
CA LYS A 138 16.17 4.11 -10.39
C LYS A 138 16.86 3.73 -9.08
N LYS A 139 16.86 2.43 -8.76
CA LYS A 139 17.40 1.83 -7.53
C LYS A 139 16.68 2.21 -6.23
N HIS A 140 15.66 3.06 -6.28
CA HIS A 140 14.81 3.38 -5.14
C HIS A 140 13.74 2.31 -4.95
N GLU A 141 13.15 2.25 -3.76
CA GLU A 141 12.25 1.20 -3.32
C GLU A 141 10.85 1.74 -3.02
N MET A 142 9.86 0.92 -3.32
CA MET A 142 8.47 1.16 -2.96
C MET A 142 7.85 -0.07 -2.32
N VAL A 143 6.71 0.13 -1.66
CA VAL A 143 5.86 -0.95 -1.19
C VAL A 143 4.52 -0.90 -1.92
N TYR A 144 4.14 -2.04 -2.49
CA TYR A 144 2.79 -2.33 -2.96
C TYR A 144 2.08 -3.19 -1.93
N SER A 145 0.86 -2.84 -1.57
CA SER A 145 0.06 -3.62 -0.62
C SER A 145 -1.43 -3.59 -0.94
N THR A 146 -2.15 -4.59 -0.46
CA THR A 146 -3.62 -4.69 -0.52
C THR A 146 -4.14 -5.39 0.73
N CYS A 147 -5.38 -5.08 1.15
CA CYS A 147 -6.13 -5.90 2.10
C CYS A 147 -6.89 -7.04 1.38
N SER A 148 -6.25 -7.68 0.40
CA SER A 148 -6.77 -8.80 -0.37
C SER A 148 -5.88 -10.02 -0.23
N VAL A 149 -6.47 -11.21 -0.32
CA VAL A 149 -5.76 -12.50 -0.42
C VAL A 149 -5.86 -13.10 -1.84
N LEU A 150 -6.45 -12.37 -2.78
CA LEU A 150 -6.65 -12.84 -4.15
C LEU A 150 -5.38 -12.64 -4.99
N GLN A 151 -4.89 -13.72 -5.59
CA GLN A 151 -3.71 -13.69 -6.45
C GLN A 151 -3.80 -12.64 -7.56
N MET A 152 -4.98 -12.48 -8.18
CA MET A 152 -5.19 -11.52 -9.28
C MET A 152 -5.03 -10.05 -8.88
N GLU A 153 -5.18 -9.71 -7.60
CA GLU A 153 -4.96 -8.37 -7.03
C GLU A 153 -3.57 -8.19 -6.43
N ASN A 154 -2.83 -9.28 -6.27
CA ASN A 154 -1.57 -9.39 -5.54
C ASN A 154 -0.42 -9.78 -6.46
N GLU A 155 -0.11 -11.08 -6.51
CA GLU A 155 1.06 -11.59 -7.23
C GLU A 155 0.97 -11.31 -8.73
N ASP A 156 -0.21 -11.40 -9.35
CA ASP A 156 -0.36 -11.16 -10.79
C ASP A 156 -0.07 -9.69 -11.15
N ILE A 157 -0.40 -8.75 -10.24
CA ILE A 157 -0.09 -7.32 -10.40
C ILE A 157 1.43 -7.10 -10.32
N VAL A 158 2.07 -7.65 -9.29
CA VAL A 158 3.53 -7.56 -9.10
C VAL A 158 4.27 -8.21 -10.27
N GLN A 159 3.88 -9.44 -10.63
CA GLN A 159 4.50 -10.19 -11.72
C GLN A 159 4.39 -9.45 -13.06
N SER A 160 3.28 -8.74 -13.32
CA SER A 160 3.11 -7.95 -14.53
C SER A 160 4.17 -6.83 -14.65
N ALA A 161 4.49 -6.14 -13.56
CA ALA A 161 5.51 -5.10 -13.55
C ALA A 161 6.94 -5.65 -13.64
N VAL A 162 7.19 -6.78 -12.96
CA VAL A 162 8.48 -7.49 -13.03
C VAL A 162 8.75 -8.01 -14.45
N SER A 163 7.75 -8.61 -15.10
CA SER A 163 7.86 -9.13 -16.47
C SER A 163 8.12 -8.05 -17.51
N MET A 164 7.69 -6.81 -17.28
CA MET A 164 8.03 -5.65 -18.11
C MET A 164 9.49 -5.18 -17.91
N GLY A 165 10.25 -5.76 -16.99
CA GLY A 165 11.61 -5.34 -16.67
C GLY A 165 11.74 -4.00 -15.95
N ILE A 166 10.64 -3.42 -15.46
CA ILE A 166 10.61 -2.08 -14.84
C ILE A 166 11.12 -2.12 -13.41
N CYS A 167 10.86 -3.21 -12.70
CA CYS A 167 11.24 -3.40 -11.30
C CYS A 167 11.67 -4.84 -11.03
N GLU A 168 12.17 -5.04 -9.82
CA GLU A 168 12.44 -6.34 -9.24
C GLU A 168 11.84 -6.42 -7.83
N VAL A 169 11.55 -7.64 -7.36
CA VAL A 169 11.12 -7.87 -5.98
C VAL A 169 12.34 -7.84 -5.07
N VAL A 170 12.24 -7.09 -3.98
CA VAL A 170 13.20 -7.12 -2.88
C VAL A 170 12.61 -8.01 -1.79
N PRO A 171 13.27 -9.11 -1.39
CA PRO A 171 12.75 -9.97 -0.34
C PRO A 171 12.45 -9.21 0.96
N ILE A 172 11.30 -9.49 1.54
CA ILE A 172 10.91 -8.92 2.83
C ILE A 172 11.41 -9.87 3.93
N GLU A 173 12.52 -9.47 4.56
CA GLU A 173 13.12 -10.18 5.68
C GLU A 173 13.08 -9.26 6.90
N HIS A 174 12.22 -9.55 7.86
CA HIS A 174 12.10 -8.72 9.05
C HIS A 174 11.67 -9.56 10.27
N PRO A 175 12.25 -9.32 11.45
CA PRO A 175 11.92 -10.07 12.66
C PRO A 175 10.43 -10.10 13.01
N PHE A 176 9.66 -9.05 12.69
CA PHE A 176 8.22 -9.03 12.95
C PHE A 176 7.43 -10.12 12.21
N LEU A 177 7.98 -10.69 11.14
CA LEU A 177 7.30 -11.76 10.38
C LEU A 177 7.32 -13.11 11.11
N THR A 178 8.12 -13.28 12.15
CA THR A 178 8.26 -14.55 12.88
C THR A 178 6.92 -15.03 13.45
N ASP A 179 6.08 -14.11 13.93
CA ASP A 179 4.79 -14.43 14.55
C ASP A 179 3.58 -14.14 13.65
N VAL A 180 3.82 -13.78 12.38
CA VAL A 180 2.75 -13.48 11.41
C VAL A 180 2.39 -14.77 10.68
N PRO A 181 1.11 -15.21 10.69
CA PRO A 181 0.69 -16.35 9.90
C PRO A 181 0.73 -15.98 8.40
N LEU A 182 1.35 -16.83 7.58
CA LEU A 182 1.54 -16.57 6.17
C LEU A 182 0.84 -17.60 5.29
N LEU A 183 0.30 -17.13 4.17
CA LEU A 183 -0.13 -17.96 3.04
C LEU A 183 1.05 -18.16 2.08
N PRO A 184 1.11 -19.33 1.39
CA PRO A 184 2.10 -19.54 0.34
C PRO A 184 1.88 -18.56 -0.81
N THR A 185 2.96 -18.05 -1.40
CA THR A 185 2.95 -17.11 -2.53
C THR A 185 3.69 -17.70 -3.72
N LYS A 186 3.24 -17.35 -4.95
CA LYS A 186 3.90 -17.78 -6.20
C LYS A 186 5.10 -16.90 -6.56
N VAL A 187 5.18 -15.70 -5.99
CA VAL A 187 6.29 -14.77 -6.18
C VAL A 187 7.17 -14.83 -4.95
N ALA A 188 8.44 -15.17 -5.13
CA ALA A 188 9.38 -15.23 -4.01
C ALA A 188 9.64 -13.83 -3.42
N GLY A 189 9.78 -13.77 -2.10
CA GLY A 189 10.15 -12.54 -1.39
C GLY A 189 9.00 -11.59 -1.04
N VAL A 190 7.77 -11.89 -1.45
CA VAL A 190 6.57 -11.16 -1.03
C VAL A 190 5.93 -11.82 0.20
N VAL A 191 5.02 -11.12 0.86
CA VAL A 191 4.30 -11.60 2.05
C VAL A 191 2.80 -11.56 1.78
N CYS A 192 2.12 -12.67 2.04
CA CYS A 192 0.67 -12.73 2.10
C CYS A 192 0.25 -13.23 3.49
N VAL A 193 -0.35 -12.35 4.28
CA VAL A 193 -0.81 -12.67 5.63
C VAL A 193 -2.05 -13.53 5.55
N LYS A 194 -2.04 -14.66 6.25
CA LYS A 194 -3.22 -15.51 6.43
C LYS A 194 -4.13 -14.88 7.47
N PRO A 195 -5.44 -14.68 7.16
CA PRO A 195 -6.36 -14.16 8.16
C PRO A 195 -6.54 -15.16 9.32
N ASP A 196 -6.53 -14.62 10.55
CA ASP A 196 -6.85 -15.33 11.79
C ASP A 196 -7.55 -14.37 12.78
N GLU A 197 -7.65 -14.74 14.05
CA GLU A 197 -8.27 -13.91 15.10
C GLU A 197 -7.54 -12.59 15.37
N ARG A 198 -6.25 -12.48 15.04
CA ARG A 198 -5.40 -11.30 15.27
C ARG A 198 -5.07 -10.54 14.02
N PHE A 199 -4.99 -11.22 12.88
CA PHE A 199 -4.53 -10.68 11.61
C PHE A 199 -5.61 -10.76 10.55
N GLU A 200 -5.84 -9.64 9.86
CA GLU A 200 -6.58 -9.63 8.62
C GLU A 200 -5.71 -10.19 7.48
N GLY A 201 -6.34 -10.76 6.45
CA GLY A 201 -5.64 -11.13 5.23
C GLY A 201 -5.08 -9.89 4.54
N PHE A 202 -3.78 -9.92 4.22
CA PHE A 202 -3.08 -8.75 3.71
C PHE A 202 -1.89 -9.15 2.83
N PHE A 203 -1.66 -8.42 1.75
CA PHE A 203 -0.52 -8.66 0.87
C PHE A 203 0.46 -7.49 0.89
N VAL A 204 1.76 -7.80 0.89
CA VAL A 204 2.84 -6.82 0.87
C VAL A 204 3.95 -7.29 -0.08
N ALA A 205 4.34 -6.43 -1.01
CA ALA A 205 5.50 -6.61 -1.87
C ALA A 205 6.40 -5.38 -1.81
N LYS A 206 7.69 -5.59 -1.60
CA LYS A 206 8.71 -4.55 -1.70
C LYS A 206 9.36 -4.63 -3.07
N LEU A 207 9.34 -3.53 -3.80
CA LEU A 207 9.81 -3.44 -5.18
C LEU A 207 10.92 -2.41 -5.30
N ARG A 208 11.94 -2.70 -6.12
CA ARG A 208 13.00 -1.75 -6.49
C ARG A 208 12.92 -1.44 -7.96
N ARG A 209 12.92 -0.16 -8.33
CA ARG A 209 12.98 0.27 -9.73
C ARG A 209 14.34 -0.03 -10.35
N LYS A 210 14.35 -0.63 -11.55
CA LYS A 210 15.55 -0.87 -12.37
C LYS A 210 16.02 0.35 -13.15
#